data_cfa8724f2af7b513254e91e88a1353ad
#
_entry.id   cfa8724f2af7b513254e91e88a1353ad
#
_cell.length_a   1.000
_cell.length_b   1.000
_cell.length_c   1.000
_cell.angle_alpha   90.00
_cell.angle_beta   90.00
_cell.angle_gamma   90.00
#
_symmetry.space_group_name_H-M   'P 1'
#
loop_
_entity.id
_entity.type
_entity.pdbx_description
1 polymer ?
#
loop_
_entity_poly.entity_id
_entity_poly.type
_entity_poly.pdbx_seq_one_letter_code
_entity_poly.pdbx_strand_id
1 'polypeptide(L)'
;MSQPLVTVTKENGIATVTLNRPEKLNALNREMRGQFCRAMQELGADPATAVVILTGAGRAFSAGLDLKELGAEGIREIGGATFISVVERMEAPVIAAVNGYAVTGGFELALACDIILAAETAQFADTHARVGVMPGGGMSARLPRAIGVRKAKELSLTGNYLSARDAERLGLVNRVVAADQLMAAADELARQILGADQRVVRQMKRLINMATEAPLGEGLRIEQDFFRAFNQSGNFKAVEGRRAAVVERGRSQTRS
;
A
#
# COMPACT_ATOMS: atom_id res chain seq x y z
N MET A 1 -8.52 -26.57 -14.31
CA MET A 1 -8.43 -25.09 -14.41
C MET A 1 -7.28 -24.64 -13.52
N SER A 2 -6.36 -23.83 -14.00
CA SER A 2 -5.28 -23.25 -13.18
C SER A 2 -5.88 -22.36 -12.10
N GLN A 3 -5.32 -22.40 -10.90
CA GLN A 3 -5.74 -21.49 -9.82
C GLN A 3 -5.48 -20.03 -10.24
N PRO A 4 -6.35 -19.07 -9.84
CA PRO A 4 -6.15 -17.67 -10.16
C PRO A 4 -4.86 -17.16 -9.49
N LEU A 5 -4.07 -16.36 -10.24
CA LEU A 5 -2.81 -15.79 -9.75
C LEU A 5 -3.04 -14.61 -8.79
N VAL A 6 -4.25 -14.05 -8.79
CA VAL A 6 -4.70 -13.04 -7.82
C VAL A 6 -6.06 -13.46 -7.31
N THR A 7 -6.22 -13.52 -5.99
CA THR A 7 -7.50 -13.80 -5.36
C THR A 7 -8.00 -12.56 -4.62
N VAL A 8 -9.32 -12.40 -4.58
CA VAL A 8 -9.99 -11.30 -3.87
C VAL A 8 -11.07 -11.90 -2.98
N THR A 9 -11.04 -11.53 -1.71
CA THR A 9 -12.14 -11.77 -0.78
C THR A 9 -12.69 -10.44 -0.29
N LYS A 10 -14.00 -10.35 -0.06
CA LYS A 10 -14.65 -9.12 0.41
C LYS A 10 -15.54 -9.44 1.58
N GLU A 11 -15.36 -8.70 2.65
CA GLU A 11 -16.19 -8.81 3.84
C GLU A 11 -16.37 -7.43 4.49
N ASN A 12 -17.62 -7.04 4.74
CA ASN A 12 -17.98 -5.84 5.48
C ASN A 12 -17.27 -4.54 5.01
N GLY A 13 -17.08 -4.38 3.70
CA GLY A 13 -16.41 -3.19 3.12
C GLY A 13 -14.88 -3.27 3.08
N ILE A 14 -14.29 -4.35 3.59
CA ILE A 14 -12.86 -4.64 3.50
C ILE A 14 -12.63 -5.66 2.38
N ALA A 15 -11.74 -5.34 1.44
CA ALA A 15 -11.32 -6.26 0.39
C ALA A 15 -9.89 -6.73 0.65
N THR A 16 -9.66 -8.04 0.66
CA THR A 16 -8.30 -8.60 0.73
C THR A 16 -7.91 -9.11 -0.65
N VAL A 17 -6.85 -8.54 -1.20
CA VAL A 17 -6.22 -8.93 -2.47
C VAL A 17 -4.97 -9.72 -2.15
N THR A 18 -4.89 -10.96 -2.62
CA THR A 18 -3.73 -11.83 -2.39
C THR A 18 -3.05 -12.16 -3.70
N LEU A 19 -1.75 -11.85 -3.79
CA LEU A 19 -0.88 -12.33 -4.86
C LEU A 19 -0.64 -13.82 -4.64
N ASN A 20 -1.07 -14.66 -5.57
CA ASN A 20 -1.20 -16.11 -5.36
C ASN A 20 -0.40 -16.93 -6.38
N ARG A 21 0.92 -16.80 -6.30
CA ARG A 21 1.90 -17.59 -7.06
C ARG A 21 3.08 -17.97 -6.14
N PRO A 22 2.78 -18.64 -4.98
CA PRO A 22 3.76 -18.82 -3.91
C PRO A 22 4.99 -19.63 -4.31
N GLU A 23 4.86 -20.56 -5.27
CA GLU A 23 5.96 -21.38 -5.80
C GLU A 23 7.01 -20.55 -6.58
N LYS A 24 6.65 -19.33 -6.98
CA LYS A 24 7.52 -18.33 -7.62
C LYS A 24 7.71 -17.09 -6.78
N LEU A 25 7.48 -17.18 -5.46
CA LEU A 25 7.58 -16.05 -4.52
C LEU A 25 6.71 -14.85 -4.98
N ASN A 26 5.57 -15.09 -5.56
CA ASN A 26 4.66 -14.10 -6.12
C ASN A 26 5.33 -13.15 -7.13
N ALA A 27 6.28 -13.68 -7.93
CA ALA A 27 6.88 -12.94 -9.03
C ALA A 27 5.80 -12.53 -10.05
N LEU A 28 5.82 -11.26 -10.41
CA LEU A 28 4.82 -10.56 -11.20
C LEU A 28 5.05 -10.78 -12.70
N ASN A 29 4.54 -11.91 -13.23
CA ASN A 29 4.47 -12.12 -14.67
C ASN A 29 3.34 -11.28 -15.28
N ARG A 30 3.27 -11.24 -16.60
CA ARG A 30 2.26 -10.44 -17.35
C ARG A 30 0.83 -10.81 -16.98
N GLU A 31 0.56 -12.11 -16.84
CA GLU A 31 -0.77 -12.60 -16.49
C GLU A 31 -1.19 -12.12 -15.10
N MET A 32 -0.32 -12.27 -14.09
CA MET A 32 -0.58 -11.83 -12.72
C MET A 32 -0.77 -10.31 -12.65
N ARG A 33 0.08 -9.53 -13.35
CA ARG A 33 -0.07 -8.07 -13.43
C ARG A 33 -1.43 -7.70 -14.05
N GLY A 34 -1.85 -8.41 -15.11
CA GLY A 34 -3.16 -8.21 -15.74
C GLY A 34 -4.33 -8.54 -14.81
N GLN A 35 -4.27 -9.68 -14.11
CA GLN A 35 -5.29 -10.06 -13.10
C GLN A 35 -5.33 -9.03 -11.96
N PHE A 36 -4.18 -8.61 -11.45
CA PHE A 36 -4.07 -7.62 -10.38
C PHE A 36 -4.67 -6.26 -10.79
N CYS A 37 -4.31 -5.76 -11.98
CA CYS A 37 -4.86 -4.49 -12.48
C CYS A 37 -6.39 -4.54 -12.59
N ARG A 38 -6.95 -5.62 -13.13
CA ARG A 38 -8.41 -5.79 -13.21
C ARG A 38 -9.04 -5.82 -11.82
N ALA A 39 -8.51 -6.62 -10.89
CA ALA A 39 -9.03 -6.72 -9.54
C ALA A 39 -9.04 -5.34 -8.83
N MET A 40 -7.95 -4.58 -8.92
CA MET A 40 -7.86 -3.25 -8.30
C MET A 40 -8.80 -2.24 -8.97
N GLN A 41 -8.98 -2.31 -10.29
CA GLN A 41 -9.94 -1.45 -11.02
C GLN A 41 -11.38 -1.77 -10.62
N GLU A 42 -11.76 -3.04 -10.53
CA GLU A 42 -13.09 -3.49 -10.08
C GLU A 42 -13.36 -3.03 -8.64
N LEU A 43 -12.38 -3.18 -7.73
CA LEU A 43 -12.48 -2.70 -6.35
C LEU A 43 -12.58 -1.18 -6.27
N GLY A 44 -11.85 -0.46 -7.12
CA GLY A 44 -11.90 1.00 -7.19
C GLY A 44 -13.24 1.54 -7.73
N ALA A 45 -13.89 0.79 -8.60
CA ALA A 45 -15.22 1.13 -9.14
C ALA A 45 -16.37 0.75 -8.20
N ASP A 46 -16.14 -0.09 -7.20
CA ASP A 46 -17.16 -0.54 -6.27
C ASP A 46 -17.26 0.38 -5.05
N PRO A 47 -18.37 1.14 -4.90
CA PRO A 47 -18.57 2.07 -3.79
C PRO A 47 -18.64 1.37 -2.42
N ALA A 48 -18.89 0.05 -2.38
CA ALA A 48 -18.89 -0.74 -1.15
C ALA A 48 -17.47 -1.09 -0.67
N THR A 49 -16.43 -0.87 -1.48
CA THR A 49 -15.04 -1.06 -1.06
C THR A 49 -14.57 0.15 -0.25
N ALA A 50 -14.40 -0.03 1.06
CA ALA A 50 -13.96 1.04 1.96
C ALA A 50 -12.46 1.01 2.25
N VAL A 51 -11.86 -0.20 2.35
CA VAL A 51 -10.43 -0.43 2.59
C VAL A 51 -9.97 -1.64 1.80
N VAL A 52 -8.74 -1.60 1.30
CA VAL A 52 -8.10 -2.75 0.64
C VAL A 52 -6.91 -3.20 1.46
N ILE A 53 -6.78 -4.49 1.71
CA ILE A 53 -5.59 -5.15 2.26
C ILE A 53 -4.92 -5.90 1.11
N LEU A 54 -3.64 -5.65 0.88
CA LEU A 54 -2.84 -6.32 -0.14
C LEU A 54 -1.78 -7.19 0.52
N THR A 55 -1.73 -8.47 0.18
CA THR A 55 -0.77 -9.42 0.74
C THR A 55 -0.31 -10.44 -0.30
N GLY A 56 0.64 -11.31 0.07
CA GLY A 56 1.11 -12.40 -0.76
C GLY A 56 0.83 -13.78 -0.15
N ALA A 57 0.53 -14.77 -0.95
CA ALA A 57 0.44 -16.15 -0.49
C ALA A 57 1.85 -16.73 -0.21
N GLY A 58 1.95 -17.59 0.81
CA GLY A 58 3.20 -18.27 1.16
C GLY A 58 4.22 -17.37 1.84
N ARG A 59 5.51 -17.54 1.50
CA ARG A 59 6.64 -16.93 2.21
C ARG A 59 7.12 -15.57 1.65
N ALA A 60 6.40 -15.00 0.68
CA ALA A 60 6.76 -13.71 0.09
C ALA A 60 5.52 -12.86 -0.13
N PHE A 61 5.68 -11.56 0.02
CA PHE A 61 4.76 -10.59 -0.52
C PHE A 61 4.87 -10.60 -2.05
N SER A 62 6.02 -10.22 -2.59
CA SER A 62 6.37 -10.39 -4.01
C SER A 62 7.86 -10.24 -4.24
N ALA A 63 8.44 -11.10 -5.07
CA ALA A 63 9.84 -11.00 -5.52
C ALA A 63 10.05 -9.99 -6.66
N GLY A 64 9.02 -9.23 -7.06
CA GLY A 64 9.08 -8.29 -8.16
C GLY A 64 8.76 -8.92 -9.51
N LEU A 65 9.22 -8.30 -10.60
CA LEU A 65 8.95 -8.82 -11.94
C LEU A 65 9.55 -10.22 -12.14
N ASP A 66 8.84 -11.07 -12.89
CA ASP A 66 9.35 -12.39 -13.28
C ASP A 66 10.55 -12.22 -14.22
N LEU A 67 11.76 -12.45 -13.70
CA LEU A 67 13.02 -12.23 -14.42
C LEU A 67 13.16 -13.14 -15.65
N LYS A 68 12.54 -14.32 -15.65
CA LYS A 68 12.55 -15.21 -16.79
C LYS A 68 11.72 -14.63 -17.93
N GLU A 69 10.54 -14.11 -17.62
CA GLU A 69 9.69 -13.42 -18.60
C GLU A 69 10.36 -12.12 -19.07
N LEU A 70 10.92 -11.35 -18.12
CA LEU A 70 11.63 -10.11 -18.44
C LEU A 70 12.80 -10.33 -19.40
N GLY A 71 13.61 -11.38 -19.20
CA GLY A 71 14.73 -11.71 -20.07
C GLY A 71 14.29 -12.18 -21.47
N ALA A 72 13.13 -12.81 -21.58
CA ALA A 72 12.61 -13.30 -22.87
C ALA A 72 11.87 -12.24 -23.68
N GLU A 73 11.10 -11.36 -23.02
CA GLU A 73 10.15 -10.45 -23.69
C GLU A 73 10.43 -8.96 -23.48
N GLY A 74 11.36 -8.63 -22.58
CA GLY A 74 11.58 -7.26 -22.11
C GLY A 74 10.42 -6.75 -21.23
N ILE A 75 10.47 -5.47 -20.86
CA ILE A 75 9.39 -4.81 -20.13
C ILE A 75 8.28 -4.45 -21.13
N ARG A 76 7.17 -5.14 -21.03
CA ARG A 76 5.97 -4.81 -21.83
C ARG A 76 4.91 -4.25 -20.87
N GLU A 77 4.47 -3.04 -21.14
CA GLU A 77 3.37 -2.41 -20.41
C GLU A 77 2.03 -3.08 -20.74
N ILE A 78 1.17 -3.17 -19.74
CA ILE A 78 -0.19 -3.66 -19.89
C ILE A 78 -1.11 -2.43 -19.97
N GLY A 79 -1.39 -2.01 -21.22
CA GLY A 79 -2.50 -1.10 -21.52
C GLY A 79 -2.62 0.18 -20.67
N GLY A 80 -1.59 1.02 -20.62
CA GLY A 80 -1.68 2.39 -20.05
C GLY A 80 -1.83 2.51 -18.53
N ALA A 81 -2.13 1.44 -17.82
CA ALA A 81 -2.13 1.38 -16.36
C ALA A 81 -1.10 0.36 -15.89
N THR A 82 -0.12 0.80 -15.11
CA THR A 82 0.83 -0.11 -14.48
C THR A 82 0.21 -0.74 -13.22
N PHE A 83 0.74 -1.90 -12.79
CA PHE A 83 0.30 -2.53 -11.54
C PHE A 83 0.57 -1.66 -10.29
N ILE A 84 1.44 -0.67 -10.41
CA ILE A 84 1.66 0.34 -9.37
C ILE A 84 0.59 1.43 -9.44
N SER A 85 0.33 1.99 -10.64
CA SER A 85 -0.57 3.12 -10.80
C SER A 85 -2.03 2.79 -10.46
N VAL A 86 -2.44 1.53 -10.55
CA VAL A 86 -3.80 1.13 -10.10
C VAL A 86 -3.95 1.21 -8.58
N VAL A 87 -2.88 0.99 -7.81
CA VAL A 87 -2.87 1.18 -6.35
C VAL A 87 -2.91 2.66 -6.00
N GLU A 88 -2.10 3.47 -6.67
CA GLU A 88 -2.03 4.92 -6.46
C GLU A 88 -3.37 5.63 -6.70
N ARG A 89 -4.13 5.15 -7.69
CA ARG A 89 -5.43 5.72 -8.07
C ARG A 89 -6.58 5.25 -7.18
N MET A 90 -6.36 4.31 -6.27
CA MET A 90 -7.40 3.87 -5.34
C MET A 90 -7.81 5.03 -4.43
N GLU A 91 -9.11 5.37 -4.42
CA GLU A 91 -9.66 6.32 -3.45
C GLU A 91 -9.74 5.70 -2.05
N ALA A 92 -10.08 4.40 -1.98
CA ALA A 92 -10.05 3.65 -0.73
C ALA A 92 -8.61 3.50 -0.23
N PRO A 93 -8.33 3.61 1.08
CA PRO A 93 -7.02 3.28 1.65
C PRO A 93 -6.59 1.86 1.33
N VAL A 94 -5.29 1.71 1.02
CA VAL A 94 -4.65 0.43 0.74
C VAL A 94 -3.60 0.13 1.79
N ILE A 95 -3.74 -0.99 2.50
CA ILE A 95 -2.81 -1.50 3.50
C ILE A 95 -1.99 -2.62 2.87
N ALA A 96 -0.67 -2.47 2.78
CA ALA A 96 0.21 -3.57 2.48
C ALA A 96 0.46 -4.40 3.75
N ALA A 97 0.03 -5.66 3.74
CA ALA A 97 0.38 -6.67 4.74
C ALA A 97 1.53 -7.52 4.22
N VAL A 98 2.76 -7.07 4.50
CA VAL A 98 3.99 -7.67 3.95
C VAL A 98 4.38 -8.90 4.75
N ASN A 99 4.01 -10.07 4.26
CA ASN A 99 4.15 -11.36 4.94
C ASN A 99 5.56 -11.99 4.81
N GLY A 100 6.44 -11.43 3.97
CA GLY A 100 7.77 -11.97 3.73
C GLY A 100 8.57 -11.08 2.79
N TYR A 101 9.22 -11.66 1.79
CA TYR A 101 10.04 -10.92 0.85
C TYR A 101 9.22 -9.91 0.02
N ALA A 102 9.62 -8.63 0.05
CA ALA A 102 9.15 -7.57 -0.83
C ALA A 102 10.38 -7.02 -1.58
N VAL A 103 10.57 -7.44 -2.82
CA VAL A 103 11.80 -7.19 -3.57
C VAL A 103 11.50 -6.45 -4.87
N THR A 104 12.30 -5.43 -5.19
CA THR A 104 12.26 -4.69 -6.47
C THR A 104 10.84 -4.20 -6.79
N GLY A 105 10.17 -4.70 -7.81
CA GLY A 105 8.79 -4.37 -8.15
C GLY A 105 7.77 -4.72 -7.06
N GLY A 106 8.05 -5.75 -6.22
CA GLY A 106 7.25 -6.07 -5.05
C GLY A 106 7.42 -5.04 -3.93
N PHE A 107 8.63 -4.50 -3.78
CA PHE A 107 8.88 -3.39 -2.86
C PHE A 107 8.25 -2.09 -3.36
N GLU A 108 8.33 -1.81 -4.67
CA GLU A 108 7.61 -0.67 -5.27
C GLU A 108 6.10 -0.76 -5.05
N LEU A 109 5.52 -1.97 -5.15
CA LEU A 109 4.11 -2.20 -4.89
C LEU A 109 3.74 -1.92 -3.42
N ALA A 110 4.57 -2.34 -2.47
CA ALA A 110 4.38 -2.01 -1.06
C ALA A 110 4.49 -0.49 -0.81
N LEU A 111 5.48 0.19 -1.43
CA LEU A 111 5.67 1.65 -1.35
C LEU A 111 4.52 2.46 -1.98
N ALA A 112 3.74 1.88 -2.87
CA ALA A 112 2.58 2.52 -3.46
C ALA A 112 1.33 2.44 -2.59
N CYS A 113 1.33 1.58 -1.57
CA CYS A 113 0.26 1.48 -0.58
C CYS A 113 0.34 2.63 0.43
N ASP A 114 -0.79 2.94 1.08
CA ASP A 114 -0.88 4.05 2.03
C ASP A 114 -0.27 3.71 3.39
N ILE A 115 -0.35 2.45 3.81
CA ILE A 115 0.13 1.96 5.10
C ILE A 115 0.81 0.62 4.88
N ILE A 116 1.94 0.40 5.56
CA ILE A 116 2.69 -0.87 5.48
C ILE A 116 2.74 -1.51 6.87
N LEU A 117 2.14 -2.67 7.01
CA LEU A 117 2.36 -3.60 8.12
C LEU A 117 3.28 -4.72 7.64
N ALA A 118 4.17 -5.19 8.48
CA ALA A 118 5.08 -6.25 8.12
C ALA A 118 5.13 -7.37 9.16
N ALA A 119 5.24 -8.61 8.71
CA ALA A 119 5.67 -9.70 9.56
C ALA A 119 7.12 -9.47 10.02
N GLU A 120 7.48 -9.91 11.22
CA GLU A 120 8.86 -9.80 11.74
C GLU A 120 9.90 -10.50 10.86
N THR A 121 9.47 -11.46 10.05
CA THR A 121 10.28 -12.18 9.08
C THR A 121 10.39 -11.48 7.73
N ALA A 122 9.67 -10.37 7.52
CA ALA A 122 9.67 -9.67 6.25
C ALA A 122 11.01 -9.01 5.95
N GLN A 123 11.35 -8.98 4.66
CA GLN A 123 12.59 -8.44 4.14
C GLN A 123 12.31 -7.57 2.92
N PHE A 124 12.90 -6.39 2.89
CA PHE A 124 12.77 -5.44 1.79
C PHE A 124 14.09 -5.31 1.04
N ALA A 125 14.08 -5.31 -0.29
CA ALA A 125 15.30 -5.09 -1.07
C ALA A 125 15.01 -4.38 -2.39
N ASP A 126 15.89 -3.45 -2.74
CA ASP A 126 15.93 -2.87 -4.09
C ASP A 126 17.07 -3.49 -4.88
N THR A 127 16.75 -4.49 -5.69
CA THR A 127 17.76 -5.24 -6.46
C THR A 127 17.86 -4.78 -7.93
N HIS A 128 17.28 -3.64 -8.32
CA HIS A 128 17.31 -3.14 -9.69
C HIS A 128 18.72 -3.06 -10.25
N ALA A 129 19.67 -2.48 -9.49
CA ALA A 129 21.07 -2.38 -9.90
C ALA A 129 21.76 -3.75 -10.06
N ARG A 130 21.36 -4.76 -9.29
CA ARG A 130 21.90 -6.13 -9.39
C ARG A 130 21.37 -6.86 -10.61
N VAL A 131 20.13 -6.59 -10.99
CA VAL A 131 19.46 -7.18 -12.17
C VAL A 131 19.88 -6.45 -13.45
N GLY A 132 20.33 -5.20 -13.36
CA GLY A 132 20.69 -4.38 -14.51
C GLY A 132 19.48 -3.70 -15.18
N VAL A 133 18.43 -3.39 -14.41
CA VAL A 133 17.24 -2.67 -14.86
C VAL A 133 17.01 -1.41 -14.03
N MET A 134 16.31 -0.44 -14.59
CA MET A 134 15.96 0.78 -13.86
C MET A 134 14.60 0.62 -13.16
N PRO A 135 14.42 1.23 -11.98
CA PRO A 135 13.12 1.29 -11.33
C PRO A 135 12.13 2.12 -12.15
N GLY A 136 10.89 1.69 -12.20
CA GLY A 136 9.82 2.38 -12.93
C GLY A 136 8.53 2.53 -12.15
N GLY A 137 8.45 1.91 -10.95
CA GLY A 137 7.27 1.93 -10.07
C GLY A 137 7.38 2.89 -8.89
N GLY A 138 8.35 3.82 -8.91
CA GLY A 138 8.47 4.88 -7.90
C GLY A 138 9.50 4.64 -6.81
N MET A 139 10.34 3.59 -6.90
CA MET A 139 11.41 3.31 -5.93
C MET A 139 12.28 4.54 -5.65
N SER A 140 12.81 5.15 -6.70
CA SER A 140 13.73 6.30 -6.60
C SER A 140 13.07 7.57 -6.06
N ALA A 141 11.74 7.67 -6.09
CA ALA A 141 10.99 8.82 -5.59
C ALA A 141 10.45 8.60 -4.18
N ARG A 142 9.86 7.42 -3.90
CA ARG A 142 9.19 7.12 -2.62
C ARG A 142 10.13 6.68 -1.53
N LEU A 143 11.07 5.79 -1.86
CA LEU A 143 11.99 5.26 -0.85
C LEU A 143 12.81 6.36 -0.16
N PRO A 144 13.43 7.33 -0.88
CA PRO A 144 14.15 8.43 -0.22
C PRO A 144 13.27 9.33 0.66
N ARG A 145 11.98 9.47 0.31
CA ARG A 145 11.03 10.23 1.13
C ARG A 145 10.66 9.50 2.43
N ALA A 146 10.61 8.16 2.38
CA ALA A 146 10.29 7.34 3.53
C ALA A 146 11.47 7.20 4.51
N ILE A 147 12.70 6.94 4.03
CA ILE A 147 13.84 6.56 4.89
C ILE A 147 15.05 7.49 4.77
N GLY A 148 14.90 8.60 4.06
CA GLY A 148 15.97 9.54 3.80
C GLY A 148 16.89 9.12 2.66
N VAL A 149 17.48 10.12 1.98
CA VAL A 149 18.23 9.95 0.73
C VAL A 149 19.45 9.02 0.89
N ARG A 150 20.18 9.12 2.00
CA ARG A 150 21.41 8.34 2.20
C ARG A 150 21.12 6.85 2.35
N LYS A 151 20.11 6.49 3.17
CA LYS A 151 19.75 5.08 3.37
C LYS A 151 19.11 4.49 2.11
N ALA A 152 18.29 5.25 1.41
CA ALA A 152 17.74 4.82 0.13
C ALA A 152 18.84 4.53 -0.90
N LYS A 153 19.85 5.42 -1.03
CA LYS A 153 21.01 5.19 -1.91
C LYS A 153 21.80 3.93 -1.52
N GLU A 154 22.04 3.73 -0.23
CA GLU A 154 22.71 2.51 0.25
C GLU A 154 21.97 1.25 -0.23
N LEU A 155 20.65 1.16 0.02
CA LEU A 155 19.86 0.01 -0.37
C LEU A 155 19.80 -0.17 -1.90
N SER A 156 19.49 0.90 -2.64
CA SER A 156 19.34 0.82 -4.10
C SER A 156 20.64 0.53 -4.85
N LEU A 157 21.78 1.06 -4.36
CA LEU A 157 23.07 0.86 -5.02
C LEU A 157 23.72 -0.48 -4.65
N THR A 158 23.42 -1.02 -3.46
CA THR A 158 23.99 -2.29 -3.01
C THR A 158 23.08 -3.49 -3.31
N GLY A 159 21.77 -3.29 -3.36
CA GLY A 159 20.80 -4.37 -3.41
C GLY A 159 20.71 -5.18 -2.10
N ASN A 160 21.20 -4.64 -0.99
CA ASN A 160 21.14 -5.30 0.30
C ASN A 160 19.72 -5.36 0.85
N TYR A 161 19.46 -6.34 1.69
CA TYR A 161 18.17 -6.52 2.35
C TYR A 161 18.07 -5.65 3.59
N LEU A 162 16.88 -5.09 3.80
CA LEU A 162 16.48 -4.35 5.00
C LEU A 162 15.47 -5.20 5.77
N SER A 163 15.75 -5.48 7.04
CA SER A 163 14.83 -6.22 7.91
C SER A 163 13.55 -5.43 8.22
N ALA A 164 12.47 -6.12 8.55
CA ALA A 164 11.21 -5.48 8.95
C ALA A 164 11.41 -4.50 10.12
N ARG A 165 12.18 -4.88 11.14
CA ARG A 165 12.44 -4.03 12.30
C ARG A 165 13.30 -2.80 11.97
N ASP A 166 14.26 -2.92 11.07
CA ASP A 166 15.01 -1.76 10.58
C ASP A 166 14.12 -0.85 9.75
N ALA A 167 13.24 -1.43 8.94
CA ALA A 167 12.26 -0.70 8.14
C ALA A 167 11.28 0.09 9.04
N GLU A 168 10.82 -0.50 10.16
CA GLU A 168 9.98 0.17 11.15
C GLU A 168 10.75 1.32 11.83
N ARG A 169 11.99 1.09 12.27
CA ARG A 169 12.83 2.16 12.88
C ARG A 169 13.09 3.34 11.93
N LEU A 170 13.14 3.09 10.65
CA LEU A 170 13.33 4.12 9.62
C LEU A 170 12.02 4.81 9.20
N GLY A 171 10.87 4.37 9.70
CA GLY A 171 9.56 4.92 9.33
C GLY A 171 9.00 4.42 8.00
N LEU A 172 9.62 3.40 7.39
CA LEU A 172 9.12 2.75 6.17
C LEU A 172 7.90 1.86 6.47
N VAL A 173 7.95 1.13 7.57
CA VAL A 173 6.90 0.24 8.05
C VAL A 173 6.21 0.86 9.25
N ASN A 174 4.89 0.89 9.25
CA ASN A 174 4.11 1.48 10.33
C ASN A 174 4.09 0.61 11.59
N ARG A 175 4.14 -0.72 11.42
CA ARG A 175 4.12 -1.67 12.54
C ARG A 175 4.67 -3.03 12.09
N VAL A 176 5.52 -3.62 12.94
CA VAL A 176 5.98 -5.01 12.80
C VAL A 176 5.29 -5.88 13.82
N VAL A 177 4.77 -7.02 13.39
CA VAL A 177 4.06 -7.99 14.21
C VAL A 177 4.57 -9.41 13.97
N ALA A 178 4.22 -10.36 14.85
CA ALA A 178 4.50 -11.77 14.61
C ALA A 178 3.83 -12.24 13.30
N ALA A 179 4.45 -13.17 12.59
CA ALA A 179 4.01 -13.54 11.25
C ALA A 179 2.57 -14.08 11.21
N ASP A 180 2.17 -14.83 12.22
CA ASP A 180 0.82 -15.37 12.38
C ASP A 180 -0.23 -14.31 12.77
N GLN A 181 0.20 -13.14 13.25
CA GLN A 181 -0.67 -12.03 13.64
C GLN A 181 -0.84 -10.97 12.53
N LEU A 182 -0.11 -11.08 11.42
CA LEU A 182 -0.08 -10.03 10.39
C LEU A 182 -1.46 -9.72 9.82
N MET A 183 -2.21 -10.73 9.41
CA MET A 183 -3.53 -10.53 8.80
C MET A 183 -4.56 -10.05 9.82
N ALA A 184 -4.48 -10.51 11.07
CA ALA A 184 -5.34 -10.01 12.14
C ALA A 184 -5.07 -8.53 12.44
N ALA A 185 -3.80 -8.12 12.47
CA ALA A 185 -3.41 -6.72 12.66
C ALA A 185 -3.84 -5.83 11.48
N ALA A 186 -3.75 -6.33 10.24
CA ALA A 186 -4.20 -5.62 9.06
C ALA A 186 -5.73 -5.43 9.05
N ASP A 187 -6.48 -6.47 9.40
CA ASP A 187 -7.93 -6.43 9.50
C ASP A 187 -8.39 -5.50 10.64
N GLU A 188 -7.75 -5.55 11.80
CA GLU A 188 -8.02 -4.61 12.89
C GLU A 188 -7.82 -3.15 12.44
N LEU A 189 -6.71 -2.84 11.76
CA LEU A 189 -6.45 -1.51 11.24
C LEU A 189 -7.49 -1.10 10.20
N ALA A 190 -7.86 -2.01 9.29
CA ALA A 190 -8.90 -1.77 8.30
C ALA A 190 -10.25 -1.47 8.95
N ARG A 191 -10.64 -2.21 10.00
CA ARG A 191 -11.86 -1.92 10.77
C ARG A 191 -11.80 -0.56 11.48
N GLN A 192 -10.64 -0.16 11.98
CA GLN A 192 -10.48 1.18 12.58
C GLN A 192 -10.70 2.28 11.53
N ILE A 193 -10.20 2.11 10.30
CA ILE A 193 -10.43 3.02 9.18
C ILE A 193 -11.91 2.99 8.78
N LEU A 194 -12.51 1.81 8.67
CA LEU A 194 -13.92 1.62 8.32
C LEU A 194 -14.88 2.31 9.31
N GLY A 195 -14.52 2.39 10.59
CA GLY A 195 -15.29 3.07 11.64
C GLY A 195 -15.32 4.61 11.52
N ALA A 196 -14.53 5.20 10.61
CA ALA A 196 -14.52 6.63 10.36
C ALA A 196 -15.50 7.01 9.22
N ASP A 197 -15.73 8.32 9.01
CA ASP A 197 -16.51 8.80 7.86
C ASP A 197 -15.74 8.54 6.56
N GLN A 198 -16.22 7.61 5.75
CA GLN A 198 -15.53 7.17 4.54
C GLN A 198 -15.36 8.26 3.48
N ARG A 199 -16.23 9.26 3.43
CA ARG A 199 -16.04 10.43 2.56
C ARG A 199 -14.84 11.24 3.01
N VAL A 200 -14.71 11.44 4.34
CA VAL A 200 -13.59 12.19 4.92
C VAL A 200 -12.29 11.41 4.76
N VAL A 201 -12.30 10.10 5.02
CA VAL A 201 -11.12 9.23 4.85
C VAL A 201 -10.54 9.34 3.43
N ARG A 202 -11.37 9.21 2.39
CA ARG A 202 -10.94 9.33 0.99
C ARG A 202 -10.39 10.72 0.67
N GLN A 203 -11.06 11.77 1.14
CA GLN A 203 -10.59 13.15 0.91
C GLN A 203 -9.30 13.45 1.68
N MET A 204 -9.12 12.94 2.91
CA MET A 204 -7.88 13.08 3.66
C MET A 204 -6.72 12.36 2.97
N LYS A 205 -6.92 11.11 2.51
CA LYS A 205 -5.91 10.41 1.70
C LYS A 205 -5.50 11.25 0.50
N ARG A 206 -6.47 11.72 -0.29
CA ARG A 206 -6.20 12.55 -1.46
C ARG A 206 -5.46 13.83 -1.11
N LEU A 207 -5.88 14.52 -0.05
CA LEU A 207 -5.28 15.76 0.41
C LEU A 207 -3.82 15.54 0.85
N ILE A 208 -3.55 14.50 1.65
CA ILE A 208 -2.20 14.16 2.09
C ILE A 208 -1.30 13.90 0.88
N ASN A 209 -1.76 13.09 -0.09
CA ASN A 209 -0.98 12.80 -1.29
C ASN A 209 -0.64 14.09 -2.06
N MET A 210 -1.62 14.95 -2.33
CA MET A 210 -1.40 16.21 -3.05
C MET A 210 -0.48 17.17 -2.28
N ALA A 211 -0.68 17.31 -0.98
CA ALA A 211 0.10 18.22 -0.15
C ALA A 211 1.57 17.78 0.00
N THR A 212 1.83 16.47 0.03
CA THR A 212 3.20 15.93 0.13
C THR A 212 3.98 15.99 -1.19
N GLU A 213 3.31 16.17 -2.31
CA GLU A 213 3.94 16.38 -3.62
C GLU A 213 4.33 17.85 -3.88
N ALA A 214 3.78 18.78 -3.09
CA ALA A 214 3.96 20.22 -3.25
C ALA A 214 4.94 20.79 -2.21
N PRO A 215 5.56 21.97 -2.47
CA PRO A 215 6.23 22.75 -1.43
C PRO A 215 5.26 23.10 -0.29
N LEU A 216 5.75 23.22 0.95
CA LEU A 216 4.91 23.40 2.14
C LEU A 216 3.85 24.51 2.00
N GLY A 217 4.25 25.69 1.49
CA GLY A 217 3.30 26.80 1.32
C GLY A 217 2.17 26.50 0.35
N GLU A 218 2.45 25.77 -0.70
CA GLU A 218 1.46 25.30 -1.66
C GLU A 218 0.58 24.18 -1.05
N GLY A 219 1.18 23.26 -0.31
CA GLY A 219 0.45 22.21 0.43
C GLY A 219 -0.57 22.80 1.40
N LEU A 220 -0.20 23.83 2.16
CA LEU A 220 -1.11 24.55 3.06
C LEU A 220 -2.26 25.25 2.30
N ARG A 221 -1.99 25.78 1.12
CA ARG A 221 -3.02 26.39 0.25
C ARG A 221 -3.99 25.32 -0.26
N ILE A 222 -3.49 24.17 -0.71
CA ILE A 222 -4.30 23.02 -1.13
C ILE A 222 -5.23 22.58 0.02
N GLU A 223 -4.71 22.47 1.23
CA GLU A 223 -5.49 22.10 2.43
C GLU A 223 -6.64 23.09 2.68
N GLN A 224 -6.37 24.41 2.62
CA GLN A 224 -7.40 25.43 2.80
C GLN A 224 -8.50 25.35 1.73
N ASP A 225 -8.14 25.08 0.48
CA ASP A 225 -9.10 24.94 -0.60
C ASP A 225 -9.98 23.69 -0.41
N PHE A 226 -9.39 22.56 -0.02
CA PHE A 226 -10.14 21.35 0.35
C PHE A 226 -11.07 21.59 1.54
N PHE A 227 -10.58 22.26 2.59
CA PHE A 227 -11.39 22.60 3.76
C PHE A 227 -12.61 23.43 3.36
N ARG A 228 -12.44 24.49 2.57
CA ARG A 228 -13.53 25.34 2.11
C ARG A 228 -14.54 24.54 1.26
N ALA A 229 -14.06 23.82 0.25
CA ALA A 229 -14.91 23.06 -0.66
C ALA A 229 -15.72 21.96 0.06
N PHE A 230 -15.04 21.19 0.94
CA PHE A 230 -15.69 20.10 1.66
C PHE A 230 -16.69 20.59 2.71
N ASN A 231 -16.33 21.60 3.50
CA ASN A 231 -17.15 22.07 4.60
C ASN A 231 -18.32 22.97 4.17
N GLN A 232 -18.28 23.60 3.00
CA GLN A 232 -19.44 24.31 2.43
C GLN A 232 -20.64 23.38 2.17
N SER A 233 -20.38 22.11 1.83
CA SER A 233 -21.42 21.09 1.60
C SER A 233 -21.65 20.17 2.81
N GLY A 234 -20.97 20.41 3.93
CA GLY A 234 -20.89 19.50 5.07
C GLY A 234 -22.15 19.46 5.91
N ASN A 235 -22.59 18.27 6.28
CA ASN A 235 -23.66 18.07 7.26
C ASN A 235 -23.06 18.02 8.68
N PHE A 236 -22.94 19.17 9.33
CA PHE A 236 -22.39 19.30 10.69
C PHE A 236 -23.29 18.69 11.78
N LYS A 237 -24.57 18.40 11.50
CA LYS A 237 -25.46 17.71 12.46
C LYS A 237 -24.95 16.31 12.83
N ALA A 238 -24.24 15.66 11.93
CA ALA A 238 -23.65 14.34 12.21
C ALA A 238 -22.44 14.40 13.16
N VAL A 239 -21.84 15.57 13.34
CA VAL A 239 -20.63 15.75 14.20
C VAL A 239 -20.98 15.51 15.66
N GLU A 240 -22.10 16.06 16.15
CA GLU A 240 -22.51 15.87 17.53
C GLU A 240 -22.83 14.40 17.86
N GLY A 241 -23.50 13.69 16.93
CA GLY A 241 -23.75 12.24 17.07
C GLY A 241 -22.47 11.39 17.16
N ARG A 242 -21.36 11.84 16.55
CA ARG A 242 -20.08 11.14 16.58
C ARG A 242 -19.20 11.49 17.80
N ARG A 243 -19.50 12.60 18.50
CA ARG A 243 -18.69 13.10 19.60
C ARG A 243 -18.49 12.07 20.71
N ALA A 244 -19.56 11.42 21.14
CA ALA A 244 -19.47 10.41 22.21
C ALA A 244 -18.56 9.23 21.83
N ALA A 245 -18.68 8.74 20.59
CA ALA A 245 -17.84 7.65 20.09
C ALA A 245 -16.36 8.05 20.00
N VAL A 246 -16.05 9.28 19.58
CA VAL A 246 -14.67 9.81 19.53
C VAL A 246 -14.06 9.89 20.93
N VAL A 247 -14.81 10.40 21.91
CA VAL A 247 -14.34 10.50 23.31
C VAL A 247 -14.10 9.12 23.90
N GLU A 248 -15.01 8.17 23.69
CA GLU A 248 -14.87 6.81 24.22
C GLU A 248 -13.68 6.07 23.59
N ARG A 249 -13.51 6.21 22.27
CA ARG A 249 -12.33 5.68 21.56
C ARG A 249 -11.02 6.27 22.13
N GLY A 250 -10.97 7.59 22.34
CA GLY A 250 -9.79 8.23 22.95
C GLY A 250 -9.47 7.65 24.33
N ARG A 251 -10.47 7.43 25.16
CA ARG A 251 -10.31 6.82 26.50
C ARG A 251 -9.80 5.38 26.43
N SER A 252 -10.29 4.58 25.47
CA SER A 252 -9.83 3.19 25.31
C SER A 252 -8.37 3.10 24.87
N GLN A 253 -7.94 4.01 24.00
CA GLN A 253 -6.56 4.04 23.47
C GLN A 253 -5.52 4.59 24.45
N THR A 254 -5.94 5.38 25.45
CA THR A 254 -5.01 5.95 26.46
C THR A 254 -4.90 5.10 27.72
N ARG A 255 -5.68 4.02 27.85
CA ARG A 255 -5.65 3.10 29.00
C ARG A 255 -4.84 1.81 28.73
N SER A 256 -4.37 1.63 27.50
CA SER A 256 -3.46 0.57 27.04
C SER A 256 -2.02 1.06 26.98
#